data_5faf4e475373a0b75dd1835f1a8c5684
#
_entry.id   5faf4e475373a0b75dd1835f1a8c5684
#
_cell.length_a   1.000
_cell.length_b   1.000
_cell.length_c   1.000
_cell.angle_alpha   90.00
_cell.angle_beta   90.00
_cell.angle_gamma   90.00
#
_symmetry.space_group_name_H-M   'P 1'
#
loop_
_entity.id
_entity.type
_entity.pdbx_description
1 polymer ?
#
loop_
_entity_poly.entity_id
_entity_poly.type
_entity_poly.pdbx_seq_one_letter_code
_entity_poly.pdbx_strand_id
1 'polypeptide(L)'
;MHKWWLLLLLACASAQADDTGVKEVSPGRLLLKEGEMAVGIGPAPEKIERVLIIVHGRLRNSQTYRRSAEQAAALAGQSATTLVIAPQFLNEKDVALFSVADTVLRWQGNDWMAGGLSTAPFALSSYGALDQIVERIADRRQFPDVKQIVIAGHSGGGQVVQRYALLAHEQPALSAAGVKIR
;
A
#
# COMPACT_ATOMS: atom_id res chain seq x y z
N MET A 1 -50.96 -35.12 16.91
CA MET A 1 -49.73 -35.19 16.13
C MET A 1 -49.11 -33.78 16.11
N HIS A 2 -48.15 -33.50 17.02
CA HIS A 2 -47.51 -32.18 17.14
C HIS A 2 -46.16 -32.23 16.44
N LYS A 3 -46.04 -31.46 15.34
CA LYS A 3 -44.76 -31.31 14.61
C LYS A 3 -43.95 -30.20 15.30
N TRP A 4 -42.85 -30.56 15.93
CA TRP A 4 -41.84 -29.64 16.46
C TRP A 4 -40.90 -29.26 15.33
N TRP A 5 -40.95 -27.99 14.92
CA TRP A 5 -39.96 -27.41 14.03
C TRP A 5 -38.78 -26.94 14.87
N LEU A 6 -37.67 -27.66 14.82
CA LEU A 6 -36.39 -27.17 15.37
C LEU A 6 -35.85 -26.10 14.43
N LEU A 7 -35.89 -24.85 14.86
CA LEU A 7 -35.17 -23.75 14.24
C LEU A 7 -33.69 -23.89 14.66
N LEU A 8 -32.83 -24.35 13.75
CA LEU A 8 -31.38 -24.25 13.89
C LEU A 8 -30.98 -22.79 13.63
N LEU A 9 -30.75 -22.03 14.68
CA LEU A 9 -30.05 -20.75 14.61
C LEU A 9 -28.55 -21.05 14.35
N LEU A 10 -28.10 -20.92 13.08
CA LEU A 10 -26.70 -20.83 12.77
C LEU A 10 -26.20 -19.48 13.30
N ALA A 11 -25.55 -19.51 14.46
CA ALA A 11 -24.73 -18.39 14.91
C ALA A 11 -23.49 -18.34 14.01
N CYS A 12 -23.51 -17.46 13.00
CA CYS A 12 -22.29 -17.03 12.33
C CYS A 12 -21.42 -16.30 13.33
N ALA A 13 -20.55 -16.99 14.03
CA ALA A 13 -19.45 -16.37 14.73
C ALA A 13 -18.57 -15.69 13.68
N SER A 14 -18.70 -14.37 13.56
CA SER A 14 -17.71 -13.57 12.84
C SER A 14 -16.40 -13.76 13.56
N ALA A 15 -15.51 -14.58 13.00
CA ALA A 15 -14.12 -14.64 13.43
C ALA A 15 -13.53 -13.26 13.18
N GLN A 16 -13.59 -12.40 14.19
CA GLN A 16 -12.76 -11.20 14.26
C GLN A 16 -11.34 -11.73 14.38
N ALA A 17 -10.65 -11.79 13.23
CA ALA A 17 -9.23 -12.04 13.25
C ALA A 17 -8.60 -10.92 14.08
N ASP A 18 -7.94 -11.31 15.18
CA ASP A 18 -7.22 -10.40 16.05
C ASP A 18 -6.37 -9.45 15.19
N ASP A 19 -6.55 -8.15 15.41
CA ASP A 19 -5.69 -7.13 14.84
C ASP A 19 -4.37 -7.13 15.61
N THR A 20 -3.59 -8.17 15.36
CA THR A 20 -2.23 -8.26 15.86
C THR A 20 -1.42 -7.17 15.17
N GLY A 21 -0.65 -6.39 15.94
CA GLY A 21 0.25 -5.38 15.42
C GLY A 21 1.20 -5.93 14.35
N VAL A 22 1.79 -5.05 13.58
CA VAL A 22 2.81 -5.45 12.58
C VAL A 22 4.00 -6.12 13.26
N LYS A 23 4.70 -6.98 12.53
CA LYS A 23 5.94 -7.59 13.02
C LYS A 23 7.13 -6.64 12.96
N GLU A 24 7.07 -5.69 12.01
CA GLU A 24 8.13 -4.71 11.77
C GLU A 24 7.53 -3.46 11.10
N VAL A 25 8.09 -2.30 11.38
CA VAL A 25 7.82 -1.06 10.66
C VAL A 25 8.88 -0.87 9.59
N SER A 26 8.46 -0.57 8.37
CA SER A 26 9.38 -0.28 7.27
C SER A 26 10.32 0.88 7.62
N PRO A 27 11.62 0.76 7.34
CA PRO A 27 12.62 1.74 7.79
C PRO A 27 12.58 3.04 7.00
N GLY A 28 12.14 2.99 5.74
CA GLY A 28 12.07 4.19 4.89
C GLY A 28 10.93 5.11 5.29
N ARG A 29 11.13 6.39 4.99
CA ARG A 29 10.11 7.43 5.12
C ARG A 29 9.98 8.16 3.81
N LEU A 30 8.75 8.26 3.33
CA LEU A 30 8.41 9.07 2.16
C LEU A 30 7.66 10.29 2.65
N LEU A 31 8.22 11.47 2.40
CA LEU A 31 7.56 12.73 2.75
C LEU A 31 6.42 12.97 1.76
N LEU A 32 5.22 13.08 2.27
CA LEU A 32 4.01 13.49 1.60
C LEU A 32 3.60 14.88 2.08
N LYS A 33 2.59 15.49 1.46
CA LYS A 33 2.12 16.84 1.83
C LYS A 33 1.57 16.90 3.27
N GLU A 34 0.92 15.82 3.70
CA GLU A 34 0.22 15.72 4.98
C GLU A 34 1.04 15.05 6.10
N GLY A 35 2.22 14.51 5.79
CA GLY A 35 3.06 13.81 6.75
C GLY A 35 4.02 12.84 6.09
N GLU A 36 4.56 11.93 6.89
CA GLU A 36 5.47 10.89 6.40
C GLU A 36 4.74 9.56 6.24
N MET A 37 5.03 8.84 5.18
CA MET A 37 4.58 7.46 5.01
C MET A 37 5.72 6.49 5.29
N ALA A 38 5.47 5.51 6.15
CA ALA A 38 6.39 4.39 6.31
C ALA A 38 6.43 3.59 4.99
N VAL A 39 7.62 3.28 4.49
CA VAL A 39 7.77 2.65 3.20
C VAL A 39 8.98 1.71 3.16
N GLY A 40 8.78 0.54 2.58
CA GLY A 40 9.85 -0.34 2.15
C GLY A 40 10.28 0.05 0.74
N ILE A 41 11.55 0.39 0.57
CA ILE A 41 12.11 0.67 -0.76
C ILE A 41 13.17 -0.39 -1.03
N GLY A 42 13.08 -1.03 -2.17
CA GLY A 42 14.07 -1.99 -2.64
C GLY A 42 15.37 -1.30 -3.08
N PRO A 43 16.42 -2.08 -3.33
CA PRO A 43 17.62 -1.55 -3.94
C PRO A 43 17.27 -0.83 -5.25
N ALA A 44 17.72 0.41 -5.37
CA ALA A 44 17.50 1.18 -6.59
C ALA A 44 18.48 0.70 -7.67
N PRO A 45 17.99 0.25 -8.84
CA PRO A 45 18.88 -0.05 -9.96
C PRO A 45 19.48 1.25 -10.51
N GLU A 46 20.60 1.13 -11.23
CA GLU A 46 21.26 2.26 -11.87
C GLU A 46 20.31 3.00 -12.83
N LYS A 47 19.48 2.24 -13.55
CA LYS A 47 18.46 2.77 -14.44
C LYS A 47 17.08 2.26 -14.04
N ILE A 48 16.17 3.17 -13.66
CA ILE A 48 14.81 2.81 -13.28
C ILE A 48 13.87 3.01 -14.48
N GLU A 49 13.48 1.92 -15.13
CA GLU A 49 12.51 1.95 -16.23
C GLU A 49 11.10 1.56 -15.78
N ARG A 50 11.01 0.83 -14.64
CA ARG A 50 9.75 0.40 -14.04
C ARG A 50 9.76 0.67 -12.54
N VAL A 51 8.65 1.14 -12.02
CA VAL A 51 8.39 1.16 -10.59
C VAL A 51 7.25 0.18 -10.29
N LEU A 52 7.47 -0.72 -9.34
CA LEU A 52 6.46 -1.65 -8.84
C LEU A 52 6.06 -1.21 -7.43
N ILE A 53 4.85 -0.68 -7.31
CA ILE A 53 4.24 -0.34 -6.02
C ILE A 53 3.45 -1.56 -5.57
N ILE A 54 3.82 -2.14 -4.43
CA ILE A 54 3.17 -3.33 -3.87
C ILE A 54 2.47 -3.02 -2.56
N VAL A 55 1.14 -3.13 -2.55
CA VAL A 55 0.30 -2.88 -1.38
C VAL A 55 0.10 -4.18 -0.60
N HIS A 56 0.46 -4.14 0.67
CA HIS A 56 0.38 -5.27 1.60
C HIS A 56 -1.05 -5.72 1.89
N GLY A 57 -1.20 -6.91 2.44
CA GLY A 57 -2.47 -7.40 2.97
C GLY A 57 -2.81 -6.79 4.34
N ARG A 58 -3.92 -7.26 4.93
CA ARG A 58 -4.47 -6.75 6.19
C ARG A 58 -3.49 -6.74 7.37
N LEU A 59 -2.50 -7.64 7.38
CA LEU A 59 -1.49 -7.70 8.43
C LEU A 59 -0.40 -6.62 8.32
N ARG A 60 -0.46 -5.74 7.35
CA ARG A 60 0.40 -4.56 7.17
C ARG A 60 1.92 -4.86 7.09
N ASN A 61 2.29 -6.08 6.76
CA ASN A 61 3.69 -6.55 6.70
C ASN A 61 4.36 -6.20 5.35
N SER A 62 4.48 -4.91 5.04
CA SER A 62 4.96 -4.39 3.76
C SER A 62 6.33 -4.94 3.33
N GLN A 63 7.26 -5.16 4.26
CA GLN A 63 8.58 -5.71 3.94
C GLN A 63 8.54 -7.13 3.35
N THR A 64 7.58 -7.95 3.78
CA THR A 64 7.37 -9.27 3.20
C THR A 64 6.95 -9.15 1.74
N TYR A 65 6.00 -8.25 1.46
CA TYR A 65 5.54 -8.01 0.10
C TYR A 65 6.60 -7.36 -0.77
N ARG A 66 7.41 -6.44 -0.23
CA ARG A 66 8.56 -5.87 -0.92
C ARG A 66 9.51 -6.97 -1.40
N ARG A 67 9.95 -7.86 -0.50
CA ARG A 67 10.84 -8.97 -0.85
C ARG A 67 10.22 -9.91 -1.89
N SER A 68 8.93 -10.22 -1.77
CA SER A 68 8.22 -11.05 -2.76
C SER A 68 8.16 -10.37 -4.14
N ALA A 69 7.95 -9.06 -4.19
CA ALA A 69 7.91 -8.30 -5.43
C ALA A 69 9.30 -8.21 -6.09
N GLU A 70 10.36 -8.06 -5.29
CA GLU A 70 11.76 -8.10 -5.78
C GLU A 70 12.08 -9.49 -6.36
N GLN A 71 11.66 -10.54 -5.68
CA GLN A 71 11.84 -11.91 -6.18
C GLN A 71 11.07 -12.13 -7.49
N ALA A 72 9.84 -11.62 -7.59
CA ALA A 72 9.06 -11.70 -8.82
C ALA A 72 9.74 -10.94 -9.98
N ALA A 73 10.29 -9.75 -9.70
CA ALA A 73 11.07 -9.00 -10.69
C ALA A 73 12.32 -9.75 -11.13
N ALA A 74 12.99 -10.44 -10.19
CA ALA A 74 14.15 -11.26 -10.50
C ALA A 74 13.78 -12.46 -11.40
N LEU A 75 12.74 -13.19 -11.06
CA LEU A 75 12.25 -14.32 -11.85
C LEU A 75 11.81 -13.89 -13.26
N ALA A 76 11.33 -12.67 -13.41
CA ALA A 76 10.96 -12.09 -14.70
C ALA A 76 12.17 -11.50 -15.46
N GLY A 77 13.40 -11.58 -14.93
CA GLY A 77 14.59 -10.99 -15.54
C GLY A 77 14.58 -9.45 -15.59
N GLN A 78 13.83 -8.81 -14.67
CA GLN A 78 13.59 -7.35 -14.69
C GLN A 78 14.23 -6.61 -13.51
N SER A 79 15.00 -7.26 -12.65
CA SER A 79 15.60 -6.62 -11.46
C SER A 79 16.50 -5.44 -11.80
N ALA A 80 17.22 -5.51 -12.91
CA ALA A 80 18.18 -4.48 -13.32
C ALA A 80 17.52 -3.13 -13.67
N THR A 81 16.20 -3.09 -13.83
CA THR A 81 15.47 -1.86 -14.24
C THR A 81 14.20 -1.60 -13.40
N THR A 82 13.93 -2.42 -12.39
CA THR A 82 12.72 -2.31 -11.58
C THR A 82 13.04 -1.84 -10.15
N LEU A 83 12.49 -0.70 -9.76
CA LEU A 83 12.45 -0.25 -8.37
C LEU A 83 11.16 -0.77 -7.70
N VAL A 84 11.28 -1.39 -6.54
CA VAL A 84 10.13 -1.83 -5.75
C VAL A 84 9.87 -0.85 -4.61
N ILE A 85 8.64 -0.39 -4.48
CA ILE A 85 8.16 0.48 -3.40
C ILE A 85 6.98 -0.21 -2.72
N ALA A 86 7.07 -0.39 -1.40
CA ALA A 86 6.04 -1.02 -0.59
C ALA A 86 5.56 -0.05 0.50
N PRO A 87 4.55 0.78 0.24
CA PRO A 87 3.96 1.65 1.25
C PRO A 87 3.40 0.80 2.39
N GLN A 88 3.48 1.32 3.64
CA GLN A 88 2.97 0.65 4.82
C GLN A 88 1.89 1.51 5.49
N PHE A 89 0.65 1.08 5.39
CA PHE A 89 -0.50 1.72 6.02
C PHE A 89 -0.59 1.29 7.49
N LEU A 90 0.16 1.97 8.36
CA LEU A 90 0.19 1.70 9.79
C LEU A 90 -1.14 2.08 10.45
N ASN A 91 -1.43 1.44 11.59
CA ASN A 91 -2.50 1.88 12.48
C ASN A 91 -1.93 2.40 13.81
N GLU A 92 -2.80 2.85 14.70
CA GLU A 92 -2.42 3.42 16.00
C GLU A 92 -1.70 2.41 16.89
N LYS A 93 -2.09 1.12 16.83
CA LYS A 93 -1.41 0.06 17.60
C LYS A 93 0.01 -0.16 17.12
N ASP A 94 0.24 -0.12 15.79
CA ASP A 94 1.56 -0.28 15.20
C ASP A 94 2.49 0.87 15.63
N VAL A 95 1.97 2.10 15.55
CA VAL A 95 2.73 3.31 15.94
C VAL A 95 3.11 3.26 17.41
N ALA A 96 2.18 2.88 18.29
CA ALA A 96 2.45 2.75 19.72
C ALA A 96 3.45 1.63 20.02
N LEU A 97 3.30 0.46 19.39
CA LEU A 97 4.16 -0.71 19.62
C LEU A 97 5.62 -0.46 19.24
N PHE A 98 5.86 0.29 18.15
CA PHE A 98 7.20 0.55 17.64
C PHE A 98 7.71 1.96 17.94
N SER A 99 7.01 2.74 18.77
CA SER A 99 7.38 4.13 19.09
C SER A 99 7.68 4.95 17.84
N VAL A 100 6.82 4.82 16.83
CA VAL A 100 6.98 5.52 15.55
C VAL A 100 6.72 7.02 15.76
N ALA A 101 7.50 7.87 15.08
CA ALA A 101 7.37 9.33 15.19
C ALA A 101 5.95 9.81 14.86
N ASP A 102 5.52 10.88 15.51
CA ASP A 102 4.17 11.44 15.35
C ASP A 102 3.92 12.02 13.95
N THR A 103 4.98 12.29 13.20
CA THR A 103 4.93 12.73 11.79
C THR A 103 4.46 11.65 10.84
N VAL A 104 4.45 10.37 11.27
CA VAL A 104 4.09 9.25 10.41
C VAL A 104 2.58 9.04 10.36
N LEU A 105 2.06 9.00 9.15
CA LEU A 105 0.65 8.74 8.86
C LEU A 105 0.20 7.40 9.42
N ARG A 106 -0.99 7.41 10.03
CA ARG A 106 -1.64 6.22 10.60
C ARG A 106 -3.15 6.28 10.40
N TRP A 107 -3.76 5.11 10.26
CA TRP A 107 -5.19 4.94 10.02
C TRP A 107 -5.85 4.22 11.17
N GLN A 108 -7.16 4.40 11.33
CA GLN A 108 -7.92 3.61 12.29
C GLN A 108 -8.07 2.17 11.76
N GLY A 109 -7.57 1.20 12.51
CA GLY A 109 -7.69 -0.22 12.18
C GLY A 109 -7.29 -0.54 10.73
N ASN A 110 -8.27 -0.92 9.92
CA ASN A 110 -8.09 -1.28 8.51
C ASN A 110 -8.79 -0.33 7.52
N ASP A 111 -9.17 0.87 7.95
CA ASP A 111 -9.91 1.83 7.12
C ASP A 111 -9.16 2.24 5.85
N TRP A 112 -7.82 2.14 5.89
CA TRP A 112 -6.97 2.34 4.71
C TRP A 112 -7.36 1.43 3.52
N MET A 113 -7.96 0.26 3.77
CA MET A 113 -8.39 -0.66 2.71
C MET A 113 -9.57 -0.12 1.88
N ALA A 114 -10.32 0.83 2.42
CA ALA A 114 -11.49 1.42 1.78
C ALA A 114 -11.28 2.89 1.37
N GLY A 115 -10.05 3.40 1.36
CA GLY A 115 -9.78 4.79 1.07
C GLY A 115 -9.98 5.71 2.28
N GLY A 116 -10.06 5.15 3.48
CA GLY A 116 -10.26 5.91 4.70
C GLY A 116 -9.17 6.96 4.95
N LEU A 117 -9.53 7.98 5.71
CA LEU A 117 -8.60 9.04 6.07
C LEU A 117 -7.66 8.60 7.19
N SER A 118 -6.40 9.04 7.13
CA SER A 118 -5.47 8.93 8.25
C SER A 118 -5.98 9.73 9.44
N THR A 119 -5.73 9.22 10.65
CA THR A 119 -6.14 9.85 11.91
C THR A 119 -5.10 10.86 12.42
N ALA A 120 -3.86 10.71 11.98
CA ALA A 120 -2.74 11.59 12.34
C ALA A 120 -1.58 11.42 11.34
N PRO A 121 -0.66 12.41 11.23
CA PRO A 121 -0.73 13.75 11.83
C PRO A 121 -1.81 14.64 11.20
N PHE A 122 -2.13 14.42 9.92
CA PHE A 122 -3.18 15.11 9.18
C PHE A 122 -4.02 14.11 8.39
N ALA A 123 -5.23 14.52 8.04
CA ALA A 123 -6.16 13.70 7.29
C ALA A 123 -5.73 13.56 5.82
N LEU A 124 -5.35 12.35 5.41
CA LEU A 124 -5.05 11.99 4.04
C LEU A 124 -5.69 10.64 3.73
N SER A 125 -6.43 10.53 2.63
CA SER A 125 -6.96 9.22 2.24
C SER A 125 -5.84 8.29 1.81
N SER A 126 -6.03 6.98 2.00
CA SER A 126 -5.04 6.00 1.52
C SER A 126 -4.85 6.06 0.01
N TYR A 127 -5.90 6.43 -0.75
CA TYR A 127 -5.80 6.66 -2.19
C TYR A 127 -5.02 7.93 -2.50
N GLY A 128 -5.25 9.02 -1.76
CA GLY A 128 -4.45 10.25 -1.89
C GLY A 128 -2.97 10.02 -1.56
N ALA A 129 -2.66 9.13 -0.62
CA ALA A 129 -1.27 8.73 -0.37
C ALA A 129 -0.66 8.00 -1.57
N LEU A 130 -1.41 7.11 -2.23
CA LEU A 130 -0.96 6.45 -3.47
C LEU A 130 -0.83 7.46 -4.62
N ASP A 131 -1.76 8.40 -4.77
CA ASP A 131 -1.66 9.48 -5.77
C ASP A 131 -0.35 10.25 -5.62
N GLN A 132 0.02 10.65 -4.39
CA GLN A 132 1.26 11.38 -4.14
C GLN A 132 2.52 10.55 -4.40
N ILE A 133 2.47 9.24 -4.14
CA ILE A 133 3.58 8.33 -4.53
C ILE A 133 3.72 8.30 -6.05
N VAL A 134 2.61 8.15 -6.77
CA VAL A 134 2.58 8.12 -8.23
C VAL A 134 3.03 9.47 -8.82
N GLU A 135 2.56 10.59 -8.27
CA GLU A 135 2.96 11.95 -8.65
C GLU A 135 4.48 12.14 -8.50
N ARG A 136 5.05 11.65 -7.39
CA ARG A 136 6.50 11.72 -7.17
C ARG A 136 7.29 10.92 -8.21
N ILE A 137 6.80 9.76 -8.61
CA ILE A 137 7.43 8.94 -9.67
C ILE A 137 7.30 9.62 -11.04
N ALA A 138 6.29 10.47 -11.23
CA ALA A 138 6.11 11.25 -12.45
C ALA A 138 7.15 12.38 -12.61
N ASP A 139 7.84 12.78 -11.53
CA ASP A 139 8.90 13.80 -11.61
C ASP A 139 10.11 13.28 -12.40
N ARG A 140 10.21 13.72 -13.64
CA ARG A 140 11.26 13.33 -14.58
C ARG A 140 12.66 13.76 -14.16
N ARG A 141 12.81 14.67 -13.22
CA ARG A 141 14.11 15.05 -12.64
C ARG A 141 14.62 13.96 -11.71
N GLN A 142 13.72 13.26 -11.01
CA GLN A 142 14.06 12.16 -10.11
C GLN A 142 14.01 10.79 -10.82
N PHE A 143 13.08 10.64 -11.76
CA PHE A 143 12.81 9.38 -12.47
C PHE A 143 12.82 9.59 -14.01
N PRO A 144 13.97 9.94 -14.61
CA PRO A 144 14.04 10.32 -16.03
C PRO A 144 13.65 9.19 -16.99
N ASP A 145 13.95 7.96 -16.62
CA ASP A 145 13.82 6.79 -17.49
C ASP A 145 12.56 5.95 -17.28
N VAL A 146 11.72 6.30 -16.29
CA VAL A 146 10.51 5.52 -15.98
C VAL A 146 9.55 5.53 -17.17
N LYS A 147 9.17 4.32 -17.59
CA LYS A 147 8.22 4.05 -18.68
C LYS A 147 6.93 3.43 -18.18
N GLN A 148 6.99 2.78 -17.01
CA GLN A 148 5.87 2.03 -16.45
C GLN A 148 5.82 2.11 -14.93
N ILE A 149 4.61 2.31 -14.40
CA ILE A 149 4.28 2.12 -12.98
C ILE A 149 3.32 0.94 -12.92
N VAL A 150 3.62 -0.05 -12.10
CA VAL A 150 2.73 -1.16 -11.80
C VAL A 150 2.29 -1.03 -10.36
N ILE A 151 0.99 -1.05 -10.11
CA ILE A 151 0.43 -1.04 -8.77
C ILE A 151 -0.23 -2.40 -8.55
N ALA A 152 0.31 -3.16 -7.61
CA ALA A 152 -0.15 -4.50 -7.30
C ALA A 152 -0.48 -4.62 -5.81
N GLY A 153 -1.31 -5.58 -5.46
CA GLY A 153 -1.68 -5.84 -4.08
C GLY A 153 -2.22 -7.23 -3.87
N HIS A 154 -2.17 -7.70 -2.64
CA HIS A 154 -2.70 -9.00 -2.26
C HIS A 154 -3.68 -8.85 -1.10
N SER A 155 -4.76 -9.65 -1.08
CA SER A 155 -5.77 -9.64 0.00
C SER A 155 -6.34 -8.22 0.19
N GLY A 156 -6.19 -7.61 1.38
CA GLY A 156 -6.59 -6.21 1.63
C GLY A 156 -5.95 -5.22 0.66
N GLY A 157 -4.67 -5.42 0.31
CA GLY A 157 -3.99 -4.62 -0.71
C GLY A 157 -4.60 -4.78 -2.10
N GLY A 158 -5.06 -5.99 -2.45
CA GLY A 158 -5.78 -6.22 -3.70
C GLY A 158 -7.09 -5.43 -3.77
N GLN A 159 -7.82 -5.33 -2.64
CA GLN A 159 -9.02 -4.49 -2.56
C GLN A 159 -8.71 -3.00 -2.74
N VAL A 160 -7.60 -2.52 -2.14
CA VAL A 160 -7.13 -1.14 -2.35
C VAL A 160 -6.85 -0.90 -3.82
N VAL A 161 -6.05 -1.75 -4.46
CA VAL A 161 -5.65 -1.57 -5.88
C VAL A 161 -6.86 -1.58 -6.79
N GLN A 162 -7.81 -2.49 -6.60
CA GLN A 162 -9.03 -2.57 -7.40
C GLN A 162 -9.86 -1.27 -7.28
N ARG A 163 -10.04 -0.77 -6.07
CA ARG A 163 -10.82 0.46 -5.83
C ARG A 163 -10.06 1.69 -6.31
N TYR A 164 -8.75 1.73 -6.07
CA TYR A 164 -7.88 2.80 -6.52
C TYR A 164 -7.90 2.94 -8.04
N ALA A 165 -7.90 1.83 -8.78
CA ALA A 165 -7.99 1.85 -10.24
C ALA A 165 -9.25 2.55 -10.78
N LEU A 166 -10.33 2.60 -9.97
CA LEU A 166 -11.59 3.27 -10.33
C LEU A 166 -11.66 4.71 -9.81
N LEU A 167 -10.93 5.05 -8.75
CA LEU A 167 -11.08 6.28 -7.98
C LEU A 167 -9.83 7.17 -7.99
N ALA A 168 -8.71 6.68 -8.55
CA ALA A 168 -7.47 7.45 -8.67
C ALA A 168 -7.69 8.73 -9.46
N HIS A 169 -7.04 9.79 -9.03
CA HIS A 169 -7.04 11.03 -9.79
C HIS A 169 -6.22 10.85 -11.07
N GLU A 170 -6.65 11.52 -12.12
CA GLU A 170 -5.87 11.60 -13.34
C GLU A 170 -4.49 12.18 -13.06
N GLN A 171 -3.48 11.59 -13.70
CA GLN A 171 -2.08 12.03 -13.60
C GLN A 171 -1.60 12.56 -14.97
N PRO A 172 -1.97 13.80 -15.33
CA PRO A 172 -1.66 14.36 -16.65
C PRO A 172 -0.16 14.36 -16.96
N ALA A 173 0.68 14.57 -15.93
CA ALA A 173 2.13 14.54 -16.07
C ALA A 173 2.65 13.17 -16.54
N LEU A 174 2.07 12.08 -16.06
CA LEU A 174 2.43 10.72 -16.50
C LEU A 174 2.00 10.47 -17.94
N SER A 175 0.77 10.87 -18.28
CA SER A 175 0.24 10.73 -19.64
C SER A 175 1.07 11.54 -20.63
N ALA A 176 1.39 12.79 -20.31
CA ALA A 176 2.27 13.64 -21.11
C ALA A 176 3.69 13.08 -21.27
N ALA A 177 4.18 12.37 -20.25
CA ALA A 177 5.48 11.71 -20.25
C ALA A 177 5.46 10.32 -20.92
N GLY A 178 4.31 9.85 -21.40
CA GLY A 178 4.17 8.51 -21.98
C GLY A 178 4.34 7.36 -21.01
N VAL A 179 4.21 7.61 -19.68
CA VAL A 179 4.31 6.59 -18.64
C VAL A 179 3.00 5.83 -18.53
N LYS A 180 3.09 4.52 -18.56
CA LYS A 180 1.91 3.63 -18.43
C LYS A 180 1.72 3.22 -16.97
N ILE A 181 0.48 3.39 -16.46
CA ILE A 181 0.06 2.81 -15.19
C ILE A 181 -0.71 1.52 -15.45
N ARG A 182 -0.42 0.49 -14.67
CA ARG A 182 -1.11 -0.81 -14.75
C ARG A 182 -1.43 -1.34 -13.36
#